data_ddec74198161c6afba0a4721638ade29
#
_entry.id   ddec74198161c6afba0a4721638ade29
#
_cell.length_a   1.000
_cell.length_b   1.000
_cell.length_c   1.000
_cell.angle_alpha   90.00
_cell.angle_beta   90.00
_cell.angle_gamma   90.00
#
_symmetry.space_group_name_H-M   'P 1'
#
loop_
_entity.id
_entity.type
_entity.pdbx_description
1 polymer ?
#
loop_
_entity_poly.entity_id
_entity_poly.type
_entity_poly.pdbx_seq_one_letter_code
_entity_poly.pdbx_strand_id
1 'polypeptide(L)'
;MKHILYLLLLLGPVAFAQPKHLTVKEFLRLSTKDTTSYVVSGVVTKTGSSSRGSFYLKDRTGTLYVYGIKDPADASRSFRQMDIVPGDTVSVLGRFTIYNETTKEMKDGRLLSKANGPDHDKPFAERIDRPMSFKGKAGNEAIDAFREWVEAQVVAPEGVSGKIQVGFVVGRNGGVQEVQILRSSVPSLNEQVMNIVKSSPKWKPSKLDGSPLRTNVRVTVKI
;
A
#
# COMPACT_ATOMS: atom_id res chain seq x y z
N MET A 1 32.82 -67.01 -19.14
CA MET A 1 31.61 -66.44 -18.48
C MET A 1 32.08 -65.22 -17.67
N LYS A 2 31.75 -64.00 -18.12
CA LYS A 2 32.12 -62.74 -17.45
C LYS A 2 30.93 -62.34 -16.58
N HIS A 3 31.10 -62.33 -15.26
CA HIS A 3 30.10 -61.83 -14.33
C HIS A 3 30.24 -60.30 -14.26
N ILE A 4 29.23 -59.59 -14.75
CA ILE A 4 29.11 -58.14 -14.62
C ILE A 4 28.40 -57.92 -13.27
N LEU A 5 29.15 -57.35 -12.30
CA LEU A 5 28.65 -56.95 -11.00
C LEU A 5 27.98 -55.57 -11.15
N TYR A 6 26.63 -55.52 -11.12
CA TYR A 6 25.90 -54.27 -11.05
C TYR A 6 25.96 -53.71 -9.62
N LEU A 7 26.73 -52.65 -9.47
CA LEU A 7 26.75 -51.85 -8.25
C LEU A 7 25.50 -50.94 -8.22
N LEU A 8 24.48 -51.38 -7.48
CA LEU A 8 23.28 -50.59 -7.28
C LEU A 8 23.60 -49.46 -6.28
N LEU A 9 23.84 -48.23 -6.77
CA LEU A 9 23.97 -47.05 -5.94
C LEU A 9 22.56 -46.71 -5.38
N LEU A 10 22.32 -47.05 -4.13
CA LEU A 10 21.18 -46.61 -3.37
C LEU A 10 21.35 -45.10 -3.05
N LEU A 11 20.87 -44.26 -3.93
CA LEU A 11 20.63 -42.85 -3.61
C LEU A 11 19.46 -42.77 -2.65
N GLY A 12 19.74 -42.77 -1.34
CA GLY A 12 18.76 -42.49 -0.32
C GLY A 12 18.14 -41.10 -0.54
N PRO A 13 16.85 -40.89 -0.19
CA PRO A 13 16.24 -39.59 -0.31
C PRO A 13 17.01 -38.57 0.54
N VAL A 14 17.54 -37.53 -0.12
CA VAL A 14 18.10 -36.36 0.57
C VAL A 14 16.95 -35.67 1.25
N ALA A 15 16.77 -35.88 2.54
CA ALA A 15 15.80 -35.17 3.33
C ALA A 15 16.25 -33.70 3.45
N PHE A 16 15.72 -32.84 2.62
CA PHE A 16 15.87 -31.40 2.82
C PHE A 16 15.15 -31.04 4.13
N ALA A 17 15.89 -30.59 5.11
CA ALA A 17 15.32 -30.09 6.36
C ALA A 17 14.31 -28.96 6.04
N GLN A 18 13.06 -29.13 6.44
CA GLN A 18 12.05 -28.09 6.22
C GLN A 18 12.43 -26.86 7.03
N PRO A 19 12.22 -25.66 6.49
CA PRO A 19 12.51 -24.42 7.21
C PRO A 19 11.69 -24.37 8.51
N LYS A 20 12.36 -23.99 9.59
CA LYS A 20 11.73 -23.89 10.90
C LYS A 20 10.67 -22.77 10.93
N HIS A 21 9.50 -23.06 11.48
CA HIS A 21 8.46 -22.08 11.74
C HIS A 21 8.69 -21.39 13.09
N LEU A 22 8.54 -20.06 13.08
CA LEU A 22 8.60 -19.24 14.28
C LEU A 22 7.34 -18.36 14.37
N THR A 23 6.95 -18.05 15.60
CA THR A 23 6.02 -16.95 15.87
C THR A 23 6.71 -15.61 15.62
N VAL A 24 5.93 -14.55 15.44
CA VAL A 24 6.47 -13.18 15.29
C VAL A 24 7.38 -12.82 16.48
N LYS A 25 6.95 -13.14 17.70
CA LYS A 25 7.73 -12.85 18.91
C LYS A 25 9.07 -13.58 18.95
N GLU A 26 9.11 -14.84 18.54
CA GLU A 26 10.36 -15.63 18.45
C GLU A 26 11.26 -15.06 17.35
N PHE A 27 10.71 -14.77 16.18
CA PHE A 27 11.47 -14.18 15.07
C PHE A 27 12.12 -12.84 15.45
N LEU A 28 11.38 -11.95 16.15
CA LEU A 28 11.88 -10.64 16.56
C LEU A 28 12.91 -10.70 17.73
N ARG A 29 13.17 -11.90 18.29
CA ARG A 29 14.21 -12.16 19.30
C ARG A 29 15.50 -12.71 18.71
N LEU A 30 15.54 -13.01 17.41
CA LEU A 30 16.72 -13.51 16.75
C LEU A 30 17.87 -12.50 16.80
N SER A 31 19.09 -13.02 16.70
CA SER A 31 20.29 -12.21 16.58
C SER A 31 20.55 -11.84 15.13
N THR A 32 21.12 -10.68 14.88
CA THR A 32 21.59 -10.26 13.53
C THR A 32 22.73 -11.14 13.00
N LYS A 33 23.37 -11.92 13.87
CA LYS A 33 24.36 -12.93 13.49
C LYS A 33 23.74 -14.20 12.91
N ASP A 34 22.44 -14.42 13.17
CA ASP A 34 21.69 -15.54 12.60
C ASP A 34 21.30 -15.25 11.14
N THR A 35 21.94 -15.93 10.22
CA THR A 35 21.69 -15.80 8.77
C THR A 35 20.66 -16.80 8.24
N THR A 36 20.07 -17.60 9.12
CA THR A 36 19.09 -18.63 8.76
C THR A 36 17.79 -17.98 8.31
N SER A 37 17.13 -18.59 7.32
CA SER A 37 15.77 -18.22 6.92
C SER A 37 14.74 -19.02 7.71
N TYR A 38 13.70 -18.34 8.21
CA TYR A 38 12.63 -18.91 8.99
C TYR A 38 11.28 -18.62 8.37
N VAL A 39 10.31 -19.49 8.59
CA VAL A 39 8.93 -19.26 8.17
C VAL A 39 8.18 -18.56 9.29
N VAL A 40 7.49 -17.47 8.94
CA VAL A 40 6.53 -16.81 9.82
C VAL A 40 5.19 -16.72 9.09
N SER A 41 4.12 -17.08 9.77
CA SER A 41 2.76 -17.04 9.23
C SER A 41 1.88 -16.09 10.03
N GLY A 42 0.95 -15.42 9.35
CA GLY A 42 0.01 -14.52 9.99
C GLY A 42 -0.88 -13.78 9.02
N VAL A 43 -1.70 -12.90 9.55
CA VAL A 43 -2.61 -12.06 8.77
C VAL A 43 -1.90 -10.77 8.37
N VAL A 44 -2.04 -10.39 7.11
CA VAL A 44 -1.58 -9.08 6.60
C VAL A 44 -2.48 -8.00 7.18
N THR A 45 -1.91 -7.08 7.95
CA THR A 45 -2.68 -5.98 8.57
C THR A 45 -2.58 -4.68 7.78
N LYS A 46 -1.50 -4.53 7.01
CA LYS A 46 -1.25 -3.31 6.25
C LYS A 46 -0.23 -3.59 5.16
N THR A 47 -0.43 -3.05 3.96
CA THR A 47 0.58 -3.03 2.90
C THR A 47 1.43 -1.76 2.99
N GLY A 48 2.72 -1.89 2.70
CA GLY A 48 3.66 -0.77 2.62
C GLY A 48 3.85 -0.28 1.18
N SER A 49 5.09 0.02 0.80
CA SER A 49 5.42 0.42 -0.56
C SER A 49 5.23 -0.74 -1.54
N SER A 50 4.34 -0.57 -2.52
CA SER A 50 4.08 -1.56 -3.57
C SER A 50 5.29 -1.80 -4.49
N SER A 51 6.17 -0.80 -4.66
CA SER A 51 7.39 -0.94 -5.47
C SER A 51 8.46 -1.79 -4.79
N ARG A 52 8.43 -1.87 -3.46
CA ARG A 52 9.40 -2.63 -2.65
C ARG A 52 8.86 -3.94 -2.12
N GLY A 53 7.56 -4.23 -2.33
CA GLY A 53 6.94 -5.47 -1.87
C GLY A 53 6.97 -5.62 -0.35
N SER A 54 6.43 -4.65 0.39
CA SER A 54 6.46 -4.66 1.84
C SER A 54 5.06 -4.63 2.47
N PHE A 55 4.93 -5.25 3.64
CA PHE A 55 3.68 -5.28 4.40
C PHE A 55 3.94 -5.60 5.89
N TYR A 56 2.91 -5.44 6.69
CA TYR A 56 2.90 -5.85 8.09
C TYR A 56 2.12 -7.16 8.24
N LEU A 57 2.75 -8.15 8.85
CA LEU A 57 2.21 -9.46 9.17
C LEU A 57 1.97 -9.54 10.68
N LYS A 58 0.80 -9.97 11.09
CA LYS A 58 0.43 -10.12 12.51
C LYS A 58 0.02 -11.55 12.80
N ASP A 59 0.56 -12.10 13.88
CA ASP A 59 0.07 -13.29 14.53
C ASP A 59 -0.44 -12.96 15.96
N ARG A 60 -0.78 -13.98 16.75
CA ARG A 60 -1.21 -13.81 18.14
C ARG A 60 -0.13 -13.23 19.06
N THR A 61 1.14 -13.22 18.66
CA THR A 61 2.29 -12.86 19.50
C THR A 61 2.86 -11.49 19.19
N GLY A 62 2.53 -10.89 18.03
CA GLY A 62 3.02 -9.58 17.65
C GLY A 62 2.79 -9.22 16.20
N THR A 63 3.43 -8.13 15.78
CA THR A 63 3.43 -7.63 14.39
C THR A 63 4.86 -7.57 13.87
N LEU A 64 5.07 -8.07 12.65
CA LEU A 64 6.34 -8.11 11.95
C LEU A 64 6.26 -7.29 10.67
N TYR A 65 7.23 -6.43 10.43
CA TYR A 65 7.40 -5.79 9.13
C TYR A 65 8.19 -6.71 8.20
N VAL A 66 7.62 -7.01 7.04
CA VAL A 66 8.24 -7.80 5.97
C VAL A 66 8.64 -6.86 4.85
N TYR A 67 9.92 -6.88 4.47
CA TYR A 67 10.49 -6.02 3.44
C TYR A 67 11.01 -6.84 2.26
N GLY A 68 10.66 -6.43 1.04
CA GLY A 68 11.24 -6.99 -0.19
C GLY A 68 10.76 -8.41 -0.52
N ILE A 69 9.44 -8.67 -0.35
CA ILE A 69 8.90 -10.00 -0.68
C ILE A 69 8.98 -10.30 -2.17
N LYS A 70 9.33 -11.54 -2.48
CA LYS A 70 9.38 -12.10 -3.84
C LYS A 70 8.50 -13.33 -3.96
N ASP A 71 7.99 -13.57 -5.17
CA ASP A 71 7.32 -14.82 -5.51
C ASP A 71 8.40 -15.89 -5.76
N PRO A 72 8.38 -17.04 -5.08
CA PRO A 72 9.35 -18.10 -5.29
C PRO A 72 9.20 -18.79 -6.65
N ALA A 73 7.99 -18.80 -7.22
CA ALA A 73 7.69 -19.41 -8.51
C ALA A 73 8.09 -18.50 -9.68
N ASP A 74 8.05 -17.18 -9.48
CA ASP A 74 8.37 -16.18 -10.49
C ASP A 74 8.99 -14.92 -9.83
N ALA A 75 10.31 -14.85 -9.84
CA ALA A 75 11.04 -13.72 -9.26
C ALA A 75 10.82 -12.39 -9.99
N SER A 76 10.29 -12.41 -11.22
CA SER A 76 9.92 -11.23 -12.00
C SER A 76 8.57 -10.67 -11.61
N ARG A 77 7.72 -11.47 -10.95
CA ARG A 77 6.38 -11.08 -10.52
C ARG A 77 6.44 -9.95 -9.52
N SER A 78 5.83 -8.83 -9.85
CA SER A 78 5.77 -7.68 -8.96
C SER A 78 4.87 -7.96 -7.75
N PHE A 79 5.08 -7.22 -6.67
CA PHE A 79 4.23 -7.31 -5.47
C PHE A 79 2.74 -7.10 -5.78
N ARG A 80 2.42 -6.21 -6.72
CA ARG A 80 1.02 -5.99 -7.15
C ARG A 80 0.39 -7.21 -7.79
N GLN A 81 1.18 -7.99 -8.54
CA GLN A 81 0.70 -9.22 -9.19
C GLN A 81 0.56 -10.40 -8.21
N MET A 82 1.19 -10.32 -7.03
CA MET A 82 0.96 -11.28 -5.95
C MET A 82 -0.40 -11.07 -5.28
N ASP A 83 -1.01 -9.91 -5.50
CA ASP A 83 -2.35 -9.57 -5.01
C ASP A 83 -2.51 -9.85 -3.50
N ILE A 84 -1.52 -9.39 -2.71
CA ILE A 84 -1.54 -9.47 -1.26
C ILE A 84 -2.22 -8.22 -0.72
N VAL A 85 -3.31 -8.41 0.01
CA VAL A 85 -4.11 -7.34 0.59
C VAL A 85 -4.30 -7.54 2.11
N PRO A 86 -4.59 -6.47 2.86
CA PRO A 86 -4.95 -6.60 4.27
C PRO A 86 -6.12 -7.56 4.48
N GLY A 87 -6.01 -8.42 5.50
CA GLY A 87 -6.94 -9.51 5.78
C GLY A 87 -6.50 -10.86 5.24
N ASP A 88 -5.59 -10.91 4.25
CA ASP A 88 -5.05 -12.17 3.75
C ASP A 88 -4.18 -12.84 4.80
N THR A 89 -4.21 -14.17 4.82
CA THR A 89 -3.27 -14.97 5.62
C THR A 89 -2.11 -15.41 4.73
N VAL A 90 -0.88 -15.15 5.16
CA VAL A 90 0.32 -15.51 4.40
C VAL A 90 1.33 -16.26 5.24
N SER A 91 2.12 -17.10 4.58
CA SER A 91 3.33 -17.70 5.15
C SER A 91 4.54 -17.19 4.35
N VAL A 92 5.53 -16.67 5.03
CA VAL A 92 6.70 -16.04 4.43
C VAL A 92 7.97 -16.65 4.99
N LEU A 93 8.88 -17.04 4.12
CA LEU A 93 10.24 -17.46 4.45
C LEU A 93 11.18 -16.26 4.27
N GLY A 94 11.96 -15.92 5.31
CA GLY A 94 12.88 -14.80 5.21
C GLY A 94 13.85 -14.75 6.39
N ARG A 95 14.78 -13.80 6.33
CA ARG A 95 15.84 -13.61 7.33
C ARG A 95 15.54 -12.43 8.24
N PHE A 96 15.94 -12.54 9.50
CA PHE A 96 15.88 -11.43 10.44
C PHE A 96 16.93 -10.38 10.12
N THR A 97 16.58 -9.11 10.26
CA THR A 97 17.51 -7.98 10.20
C THR A 97 17.05 -6.83 11.08
N ILE A 98 17.94 -5.90 11.36
CA ILE A 98 17.64 -4.61 11.98
C ILE A 98 17.98 -3.52 10.97
N TYR A 99 16.99 -2.75 10.55
CA TYR A 99 17.13 -1.61 9.67
C TYR A 99 17.34 -0.33 10.49
N ASN A 100 18.28 0.52 10.09
CA ASN A 100 18.63 1.76 10.79
C ASN A 100 18.79 1.59 12.31
N GLU A 101 19.46 0.50 12.74
CA GLU A 101 19.80 0.18 14.13
C GLU A 101 18.61 -0.01 15.08
N THR A 102 17.39 0.25 14.65
CA THR A 102 16.21 0.26 15.51
C THR A 102 15.08 -0.62 15.02
N THR A 103 14.83 -0.67 13.72
CA THR A 103 13.66 -1.36 13.17
C THR A 103 13.96 -2.83 12.90
N LYS A 104 13.37 -3.71 13.69
CA LYS A 104 13.43 -5.17 13.50
C LYS A 104 12.47 -5.56 12.39
N GLU A 105 12.98 -6.27 11.37
CA GLU A 105 12.20 -6.66 10.21
C GLU A 105 12.64 -8.01 9.62
N MET A 106 11.79 -8.60 8.78
CA MET A 106 12.14 -9.68 7.88
C MET A 106 12.55 -9.11 6.54
N LYS A 107 13.72 -9.49 6.03
CA LYS A 107 14.17 -9.17 4.68
C LYS A 107 14.32 -10.41 3.81
N ASP A 108 14.47 -10.18 2.50
CA ASP A 108 14.61 -11.24 1.49
C ASP A 108 13.45 -12.26 1.56
N GLY A 109 12.24 -11.72 1.83
CA GLY A 109 11.05 -12.52 2.02
C GLY A 109 10.65 -13.27 0.74
N ARG A 110 10.25 -14.54 0.89
CA ARG A 110 9.64 -15.35 -0.17
C ARG A 110 8.25 -15.78 0.27
N LEU A 111 7.26 -15.52 -0.56
CA LEU A 111 5.89 -15.96 -0.30
C LEU A 111 5.80 -17.48 -0.47
N LEU A 112 5.50 -18.21 0.58
CA LEU A 112 5.32 -19.66 0.51
C LEU A 112 3.85 -20.05 0.25
N SER A 113 2.93 -19.34 0.89
CA SER A 113 1.50 -19.55 0.69
C SER A 113 0.71 -18.27 0.97
N LYS A 114 -0.47 -18.18 0.34
CA LYS A 114 -1.46 -17.13 0.55
C LYS A 114 -2.85 -17.75 0.60
N ALA A 115 -3.66 -17.34 1.56
CA ALA A 115 -5.10 -17.58 1.60
C ALA A 115 -5.81 -16.22 1.66
N ASN A 116 -6.77 -16.02 0.76
CA ASN A 116 -7.54 -14.78 0.70
C ASN A 116 -8.35 -14.58 1.99
N GLY A 117 -8.30 -13.38 2.54
CA GLY A 117 -9.16 -12.99 3.64
C GLY A 117 -10.59 -12.70 3.20
N PRO A 118 -11.52 -12.52 4.15
CA PRO A 118 -12.95 -12.33 3.84
C PRO A 118 -13.24 -11.06 3.01
N ASP A 119 -12.33 -10.09 3.03
CA ASP A 119 -12.47 -8.82 2.33
C ASP A 119 -11.57 -8.71 1.10
N HIS A 120 -10.92 -9.81 0.69
CA HIS A 120 -9.94 -9.82 -0.40
C HIS A 120 -10.51 -9.29 -1.72
N ASP A 121 -11.69 -9.77 -2.10
CA ASP A 121 -12.33 -9.43 -3.37
C ASP A 121 -13.22 -8.17 -3.30
N LYS A 122 -13.28 -7.51 -2.13
CA LYS A 122 -14.03 -6.26 -2.01
C LYS A 122 -13.39 -5.14 -2.84
N PRO A 123 -14.18 -4.33 -3.56
CA PRO A 123 -13.68 -3.15 -4.24
C PRO A 123 -12.88 -2.23 -3.29
N PHE A 124 -11.82 -1.63 -3.81
CA PHE A 124 -10.95 -0.74 -3.01
C PHE A 124 -11.73 0.33 -2.24
N ALA A 125 -12.81 0.87 -2.85
CA ALA A 125 -13.66 1.88 -2.23
C ALA A 125 -14.35 1.37 -0.94
N GLU A 126 -14.73 0.09 -0.90
CA GLU A 126 -15.37 -0.54 0.26
C GLU A 126 -14.39 -0.90 1.38
N ARG A 127 -13.08 -0.88 1.07
CA ARG A 127 -12.00 -1.15 2.03
C ARG A 127 -11.46 0.10 2.69
N ILE A 128 -12.00 1.28 2.34
CA ILE A 128 -11.61 2.55 2.96
C ILE A 128 -12.26 2.66 4.33
N ASP A 129 -11.48 2.64 5.40
CA ASP A 129 -11.96 2.78 6.79
C ASP A 129 -12.61 4.14 7.04
N ARG A 130 -12.04 5.16 6.43
CA ARG A 130 -12.51 6.52 6.54
C ARG A 130 -12.29 7.26 5.23
N PRO A 131 -13.35 7.75 4.59
CA PRO A 131 -13.23 8.61 3.41
C PRO A 131 -12.57 9.95 3.78
N MET A 132 -11.97 10.61 2.78
CA MET A 132 -11.48 11.96 2.96
C MET A 132 -12.60 12.92 3.39
N SER A 133 -12.25 13.96 4.14
CA SER A 133 -13.23 14.98 4.51
C SER A 133 -12.68 16.39 4.41
N PHE A 134 -13.59 17.32 4.09
CA PHE A 134 -13.35 18.76 3.99
C PHE A 134 -14.43 19.51 4.76
N LYS A 135 -14.03 20.41 5.67
CA LYS A 135 -14.93 21.19 6.52
C LYS A 135 -16.06 20.37 7.17
N GLY A 136 -15.74 19.17 7.65
CA GLY A 136 -16.69 18.27 8.33
C GLY A 136 -17.55 17.39 7.42
N LYS A 137 -17.55 17.62 6.11
CA LYS A 137 -18.21 16.77 5.10
C LYS A 137 -17.26 15.68 4.63
N ALA A 138 -17.76 14.49 4.30
CA ALA A 138 -16.94 13.32 3.92
C ALA A 138 -17.31 12.78 2.54
N GLY A 139 -16.36 12.09 1.89
CA GLY A 139 -16.57 11.45 0.58
C GLY A 139 -16.97 12.45 -0.50
N ASN A 140 -18.06 12.16 -1.22
CA ASN A 140 -18.56 13.03 -2.28
C ASN A 140 -19.04 14.39 -1.76
N GLU A 141 -19.65 14.44 -0.57
CA GLU A 141 -20.03 15.71 0.06
C GLU A 141 -18.83 16.60 0.37
N ALA A 142 -17.67 16.03 0.63
CA ALA A 142 -16.43 16.80 0.81
C ALA A 142 -15.98 17.47 -0.49
N ILE A 143 -16.16 16.78 -1.63
CA ILE A 143 -15.84 17.32 -2.96
C ILE A 143 -16.80 18.46 -3.29
N ASP A 144 -18.09 18.31 -3.00
CA ASP A 144 -19.09 19.34 -3.23
C ASP A 144 -18.84 20.57 -2.34
N ALA A 145 -18.59 20.38 -1.05
CA ALA A 145 -18.27 21.47 -0.13
C ALA A 145 -16.96 22.19 -0.54
N PHE A 146 -15.99 21.46 -1.09
CA PHE A 146 -14.77 22.07 -1.61
C PHE A 146 -15.02 22.85 -2.88
N ARG A 147 -15.84 22.33 -3.81
CA ARG A 147 -16.26 23.07 -5.00
C ARG A 147 -16.91 24.40 -4.64
N GLU A 148 -17.90 24.38 -3.76
CA GLU A 148 -18.57 25.58 -3.27
C GLU A 148 -17.60 26.57 -2.62
N TRP A 149 -16.66 26.06 -1.85
CA TRP A 149 -15.62 26.88 -1.22
C TRP A 149 -14.70 27.56 -2.26
N VAL A 150 -14.35 26.87 -3.36
CA VAL A 150 -13.58 27.46 -4.45
C VAL A 150 -14.42 28.50 -5.21
N GLU A 151 -15.65 28.13 -5.61
CA GLU A 151 -16.57 28.98 -6.38
C GLU A 151 -16.86 30.31 -5.64
N ALA A 152 -16.99 30.26 -4.33
CA ALA A 152 -17.22 31.46 -3.50
C ALA A 152 -16.03 32.46 -3.50
N GLN A 153 -14.86 32.07 -3.95
CA GLN A 153 -13.65 32.91 -3.96
C GLN A 153 -13.25 33.37 -5.37
N VAL A 154 -13.86 32.78 -6.40
CA VAL A 154 -13.57 33.17 -7.78
C VAL A 154 -14.21 34.52 -8.06
N VAL A 155 -13.41 35.47 -8.53
CA VAL A 155 -13.88 36.77 -9.02
C VAL A 155 -13.81 36.76 -10.54
N ALA A 156 -14.96 36.58 -11.16
CA ALA A 156 -15.08 36.62 -12.63
C ALA A 156 -15.48 38.03 -13.09
N PRO A 157 -14.92 38.51 -14.22
CA PRO A 157 -15.40 39.73 -14.89
C PRO A 157 -16.86 39.59 -15.31
N GLU A 158 -17.55 40.71 -15.43
CA GLU A 158 -18.94 40.74 -15.89
C GLU A 158 -19.09 40.06 -17.26
N GLY A 159 -20.10 39.20 -17.39
CA GLY A 159 -20.39 38.45 -18.63
C GLY A 159 -19.49 37.23 -18.88
N VAL A 160 -18.50 36.95 -17.99
CA VAL A 160 -17.66 35.75 -18.09
C VAL A 160 -18.28 34.61 -17.33
N SER A 161 -18.57 33.51 -18.01
CA SER A 161 -19.09 32.28 -17.41
C SER A 161 -18.48 31.05 -18.05
N GLY A 162 -18.45 29.95 -17.31
CA GLY A 162 -17.92 28.71 -17.86
C GLY A 162 -17.62 27.64 -16.80
N LYS A 163 -16.73 26.71 -17.15
CA LYS A 163 -16.34 25.60 -16.27
C LYS A 163 -14.84 25.37 -16.34
N ILE A 164 -14.23 25.18 -15.19
CA ILE A 164 -12.82 24.81 -15.04
C ILE A 164 -12.73 23.51 -14.25
N GLN A 165 -12.19 22.48 -14.87
CA GLN A 165 -11.92 21.22 -14.21
C GLN A 165 -10.49 21.21 -13.67
N VAL A 166 -10.36 21.07 -12.35
CA VAL A 166 -9.08 21.03 -11.65
C VAL A 166 -8.83 19.63 -11.09
N GLY A 167 -7.61 19.13 -11.27
CA GLY A 167 -7.10 17.94 -10.61
C GLY A 167 -6.09 18.33 -9.55
N PHE A 168 -6.13 17.64 -8.41
CA PHE A 168 -5.14 17.80 -7.34
C PHE A 168 -5.05 16.55 -6.48
N VAL A 169 -4.05 16.50 -5.60
CA VAL A 169 -3.84 15.41 -4.67
C VAL A 169 -4.01 15.90 -3.24
N VAL A 170 -4.87 15.22 -2.48
CA VAL A 170 -4.88 15.34 -1.02
C VAL A 170 -3.77 14.44 -0.46
N GLY A 171 -2.73 15.06 0.08
CA GLY A 171 -1.59 14.36 0.68
C GLY A 171 -1.96 13.65 1.99
N ARG A 172 -1.08 12.77 2.47
CA ARG A 172 -1.26 12.05 3.76
C ARG A 172 -1.37 12.98 4.96
N ASN A 173 -0.82 14.18 4.88
CA ASN A 173 -0.91 15.23 5.89
C ASN A 173 -2.14 16.15 5.72
N GLY A 174 -3.00 15.87 4.73
CA GLY A 174 -4.17 16.66 4.40
C GLY A 174 -3.92 17.90 3.56
N GLY A 175 -2.67 18.20 3.21
CA GLY A 175 -2.36 19.33 2.31
C GLY A 175 -2.68 19.01 0.87
N VAL A 176 -3.07 20.05 0.11
CA VAL A 176 -3.29 19.96 -1.34
C VAL A 176 -1.95 20.04 -2.07
N GLN A 177 -1.75 19.17 -3.03
CA GLN A 177 -0.53 19.00 -3.82
C GLN A 177 -0.86 18.77 -5.30
N GLU A 178 0.09 18.98 -6.19
CA GLU A 178 0.01 18.63 -7.63
C GLU A 178 -1.24 19.21 -8.31
N VAL A 179 -1.52 20.48 -8.05
CA VAL A 179 -2.67 21.18 -8.63
C VAL A 179 -2.43 21.42 -10.12
N GLN A 180 -3.37 21.00 -10.96
CA GLN A 180 -3.32 21.17 -12.41
C GLN A 180 -4.69 21.41 -12.99
N ILE A 181 -4.78 22.22 -14.07
CA ILE A 181 -6.00 22.37 -14.86
C ILE A 181 -6.10 21.19 -15.83
N LEU A 182 -7.20 20.47 -15.75
CA LEU A 182 -7.48 19.33 -16.64
C LEU A 182 -8.26 19.76 -17.88
N ARG A 183 -9.22 20.68 -17.72
CA ARG A 183 -10.02 21.28 -18.77
C ARG A 183 -10.47 22.67 -18.34
N SER A 184 -10.58 23.60 -19.28
CA SER A 184 -11.10 24.94 -19.00
C SER A 184 -11.81 25.50 -20.23
N SER A 185 -12.99 26.06 -20.05
CA SER A 185 -13.66 26.92 -21.03
C SER A 185 -13.38 28.41 -20.79
N VAL A 186 -12.67 28.77 -19.71
CA VAL A 186 -12.33 30.14 -19.32
C VAL A 186 -10.86 30.21 -18.92
N PRO A 187 -9.91 30.13 -19.88
CA PRO A 187 -8.48 30.08 -19.59
C PRO A 187 -7.94 31.27 -18.80
N SER A 188 -8.55 32.45 -18.95
CA SER A 188 -8.15 33.67 -18.22
C SER A 188 -8.27 33.55 -16.68
N LEU A 189 -9.10 32.64 -16.18
CA LEU A 189 -9.29 32.40 -14.74
C LEU A 189 -8.54 31.16 -14.20
N ASN A 190 -7.80 30.45 -15.04
CA ASN A 190 -7.10 29.24 -14.65
C ASN A 190 -6.13 29.47 -13.49
N GLU A 191 -5.33 30.54 -13.58
CA GLU A 191 -4.33 30.85 -12.54
C GLU A 191 -5.01 31.21 -11.21
N GLN A 192 -6.08 32.02 -11.26
CA GLN A 192 -6.86 32.37 -10.08
C GLN A 192 -7.39 31.10 -9.39
N VAL A 193 -8.05 30.22 -10.14
CA VAL A 193 -8.61 28.97 -9.61
C VAL A 193 -7.51 28.07 -9.06
N MET A 194 -6.39 27.93 -9.75
CA MET A 194 -5.26 27.14 -9.23
C MET A 194 -4.71 27.69 -7.90
N ASN A 195 -4.59 29.01 -7.78
CA ASN A 195 -4.11 29.64 -6.56
C ASN A 195 -5.09 29.48 -5.39
N ILE A 196 -6.38 29.60 -5.64
CA ILE A 196 -7.44 29.30 -4.65
C ILE A 196 -7.29 27.84 -4.19
N VAL A 197 -7.22 26.88 -5.12
CA VAL A 197 -7.09 25.45 -4.77
C VAL A 197 -5.81 25.16 -3.97
N LYS A 198 -4.68 25.80 -4.32
CA LYS A 198 -3.42 25.67 -3.55
C LYS A 198 -3.51 26.23 -2.14
N SER A 199 -4.33 27.27 -1.93
CA SER A 199 -4.54 27.91 -0.61
C SER A 199 -5.56 27.16 0.26
N SER A 200 -6.04 26.00 -0.18
CA SER A 200 -7.05 25.21 0.51
C SER A 200 -6.73 24.98 1.99
N PRO A 201 -7.71 25.10 2.88
CA PRO A 201 -7.61 24.54 4.21
C PRO A 201 -7.26 23.04 4.16
N LYS A 202 -6.63 22.54 5.22
CA LYS A 202 -6.26 21.12 5.30
C LYS A 202 -7.49 20.22 5.28
N TRP A 203 -7.41 19.20 4.47
CA TRP A 203 -8.34 18.08 4.44
C TRP A 203 -8.01 17.07 5.55
N LYS A 204 -8.98 16.29 5.94
CA LYS A 204 -8.69 15.03 6.64
C LYS A 204 -8.52 13.94 5.55
N PRO A 205 -7.34 13.34 5.39
CA PRO A 205 -7.12 12.36 4.32
C PRO A 205 -7.94 11.09 4.53
N SER A 206 -8.25 10.37 3.45
CA SER A 206 -8.78 9.01 3.53
C SER A 206 -7.85 8.12 4.34
N LYS A 207 -8.40 7.10 4.97
CA LYS A 207 -7.61 6.06 5.65
C LYS A 207 -7.95 4.68 5.10
N LEU A 208 -6.92 3.86 4.97
CA LEU A 208 -7.02 2.43 4.71
C LEU A 208 -6.18 1.72 5.79
N ASP A 209 -6.79 0.78 6.50
CA ASP A 209 -6.16 0.06 7.61
C ASP A 209 -5.49 1.02 8.64
N GLY A 210 -6.23 2.07 9.02
CA GLY A 210 -5.76 3.10 9.94
C GLY A 210 -4.72 4.08 9.39
N SER A 211 -4.18 3.85 8.19
CA SER A 211 -3.13 4.67 7.59
C SER A 211 -3.66 5.71 6.62
N PRO A 212 -3.17 6.97 6.69
CA PRO A 212 -3.61 7.98 5.76
C PRO A 212 -3.16 7.67 4.33
N LEU A 213 -4.09 7.82 3.39
CA LEU A 213 -3.87 7.66 1.96
C LEU A 213 -3.62 9.00 1.28
N ARG A 214 -2.86 8.93 0.20
CA ARG A 214 -2.77 9.97 -0.80
C ARG A 214 -3.92 9.77 -1.81
N THR A 215 -4.79 10.77 -1.98
CA THR A 215 -6.02 10.64 -2.76
C THR A 215 -6.04 11.66 -3.90
N ASN A 216 -6.22 11.19 -5.14
CA ASN A 216 -6.46 12.06 -6.29
C ASN A 216 -7.90 12.57 -6.26
N VAL A 217 -8.05 13.88 -6.46
CA VAL A 217 -9.35 14.56 -6.49
C VAL A 217 -9.49 15.30 -7.81
N ARG A 218 -10.70 15.26 -8.35
CA ARG A 218 -11.10 16.08 -9.50
C ARG A 218 -12.36 16.85 -9.14
N VAL A 219 -12.37 18.13 -9.43
CA VAL A 219 -13.51 19.00 -9.19
C VAL A 219 -13.77 19.87 -10.42
N THR A 220 -15.03 20.09 -10.74
CA THR A 220 -15.42 21.03 -11.80
C THR A 220 -16.02 22.26 -11.13
N VAL A 221 -15.31 23.38 -11.21
CA VAL A 221 -15.69 24.69 -10.71
C VAL A 221 -16.53 25.40 -11.78
N LYS A 222 -17.65 25.96 -11.40
CA LYS A 222 -18.50 26.81 -12.27
C LYS A 222 -18.11 28.26 -12.07
N ILE A 223 -18.07 29.00 -13.18
CA ILE A 223 -17.78 30.43 -13.22
C ILE A 223 -19.04 31.16 -13.64
#